data_4c063b8ff8e47212906f6716fbf3731a
#
_entry.id   4c063b8ff8e47212906f6716fbf3731a
#
_cell.length_a   1.000
_cell.length_b   1.000
_cell.length_c   1.000
_cell.angle_alpha   90.00
_cell.angle_beta   90.00
_cell.angle_gamma   90.00
#
_symmetry.space_group_name_H-M   'P 1'
#
loop_
_entity.id
_entity.type
_entity.pdbx_description
1 polymer ?
#
loop_
_entity_poly.entity_id
_entity_poly.type
_entity_poly.pdbx_seq_one_letter_code
_entity_poly.pdbx_strand_id
1 'polypeptide(L)'
;LRLFGAIPTVNFSDFKFHAAALGRFVPALLNAGIVSTQGGAKAQLSMLPNLARYRFTTAREIEQGYLTCPERLALIDDDGTLTYRQLRTHAQGFARYLRSLDLPEIRLGVMARNGRGIIIPLGAKGYAGASIYLLNVGSSPEQLAGCIEENGINVLVVDDEFIDRVDTDIPVIIAHDTGASELPKLDKIVKNPPAVELPRF
;
A
#
# COMPACT_ATOMS: atom_id res chain seq x y z
N LEU A 1 20.76 -11.00 -28.52
CA LEU A 1 20.93 -12.12 -29.41
C LEU A 1 20.34 -13.38 -28.78
N ARG A 2 19.14 -13.80 -29.22
CA ARG A 2 18.40 -15.03 -28.82
C ARG A 2 18.18 -15.21 -27.31
N LEU A 3 17.16 -14.55 -26.77
CA LEU A 3 16.53 -14.91 -25.50
C LEU A 3 15.00 -14.80 -25.66
N PHE A 4 14.45 -15.50 -26.65
CA PHE A 4 13.06 -15.93 -26.64
C PHE A 4 13.07 -17.40 -26.23
N GLY A 5 13.00 -17.66 -24.91
CA GLY A 5 12.68 -18.96 -24.40
C GLY A 5 11.29 -19.34 -24.91
N ALA A 6 11.16 -20.54 -25.47
CA ALA A 6 9.92 -21.09 -25.99
C ALA A 6 8.82 -20.99 -24.92
N ILE A 7 7.71 -20.35 -25.26
CA ILE A 7 6.48 -20.39 -24.45
C ILE A 7 6.11 -21.88 -24.35
N PRO A 8 6.02 -22.48 -23.15
CA PRO A 8 5.64 -23.87 -23.01
C PRO A 8 4.27 -24.08 -23.64
N THR A 9 4.17 -24.96 -24.62
CA THR A 9 2.91 -25.37 -25.22
C THR A 9 2.09 -26.05 -24.13
N VAL A 10 1.05 -25.38 -23.65
CA VAL A 10 0.10 -25.95 -22.68
C VAL A 10 -0.60 -27.14 -23.37
N ASN A 11 -0.34 -28.34 -22.87
CA ASN A 11 -0.93 -29.54 -23.42
C ASN A 11 -2.44 -29.56 -23.06
N PHE A 12 -3.31 -29.99 -24.00
CA PHE A 12 -4.77 -30.00 -23.80
C PHE A 12 -5.21 -30.92 -22.65
N SER A 13 -4.44 -31.94 -22.31
CA SER A 13 -4.62 -32.79 -21.12
C SER A 13 -4.39 -32.02 -19.82
N ASP A 14 -3.35 -31.15 -19.78
CA ASP A 14 -3.03 -30.33 -18.63
C ASP A 14 -4.11 -29.26 -18.41
N PHE A 15 -4.65 -28.69 -19.50
CA PHE A 15 -5.77 -27.76 -19.43
C PHE A 15 -7.02 -28.40 -18.81
N LYS A 16 -7.37 -29.63 -19.22
CA LYS A 16 -8.53 -30.36 -18.64
C LYS A 16 -8.32 -30.68 -17.16
N PHE A 17 -7.09 -31.07 -16.78
CA PHE A 17 -6.75 -31.34 -15.38
C PHE A 17 -6.86 -30.08 -14.55
N HIS A 18 -6.30 -28.96 -15.00
CA HIS A 18 -6.39 -27.68 -14.30
C HIS A 18 -7.81 -27.13 -14.26
N ALA A 19 -8.61 -27.29 -15.31
CA ALA A 19 -10.02 -26.91 -15.31
C ALA A 19 -10.85 -27.72 -14.31
N ALA A 20 -10.62 -29.04 -14.23
CA ALA A 20 -11.28 -29.90 -13.25
C ALA A 20 -10.85 -29.59 -11.82
N ALA A 21 -9.57 -29.29 -11.60
CA ALA A 21 -9.04 -28.88 -10.31
C ALA A 21 -9.66 -27.53 -9.87
N LEU A 22 -9.72 -26.54 -10.77
CA LEU A 22 -10.37 -25.25 -10.52
C LEU A 22 -11.87 -25.43 -10.24
N GLY A 23 -12.56 -26.31 -10.97
CA GLY A 23 -13.97 -26.59 -10.76
C GLY A 23 -14.30 -27.17 -9.37
N ARG A 24 -13.33 -27.83 -8.72
CA ARG A 24 -13.46 -28.33 -7.34
C ARG A 24 -12.95 -27.31 -6.31
N PHE A 25 -11.90 -26.58 -6.65
CA PHE A 25 -11.23 -25.66 -5.75
C PHE A 25 -12.05 -24.38 -5.53
N VAL A 26 -12.64 -23.80 -6.58
CA VAL A 26 -13.45 -22.58 -6.47
C VAL A 26 -14.66 -22.75 -5.54
N PRO A 27 -15.50 -23.80 -5.67
CA PRO A 27 -16.58 -24.04 -4.71
C PRO A 27 -16.10 -24.24 -3.26
N ALA A 28 -14.96 -24.91 -3.09
CA ALA A 28 -14.36 -25.10 -1.76
C ALA A 28 -13.93 -23.76 -1.13
N LEU A 29 -13.32 -22.87 -1.91
CA LEU A 29 -12.94 -21.51 -1.43
C LEU A 29 -14.16 -20.65 -1.10
N LEU A 30 -15.24 -20.74 -1.91
CA LEU A 30 -16.50 -20.04 -1.65
C LEU A 30 -17.17 -20.55 -0.37
N ASN A 31 -17.26 -21.87 -0.20
CA ASN A 31 -17.85 -22.51 0.99
C ASN A 31 -17.03 -22.25 2.26
N ALA A 32 -15.70 -22.12 2.14
CA ALA A 32 -14.82 -21.76 3.24
C ALA A 32 -14.86 -20.27 3.59
N GLY A 33 -15.61 -19.45 2.84
CA GLY A 33 -15.68 -18.00 3.05
C GLY A 33 -14.38 -17.24 2.71
N ILE A 34 -13.42 -17.89 2.03
CA ILE A 34 -12.14 -17.28 1.63
C ILE A 34 -12.35 -16.31 0.47
N VAL A 35 -13.29 -16.61 -0.42
CA VAL A 35 -13.71 -15.71 -1.51
C VAL A 35 -15.08 -15.14 -1.15
N SER A 36 -15.12 -13.86 -0.83
CA SER A 36 -16.38 -13.18 -0.54
C SER A 36 -17.15 -12.89 -1.83
N THR A 37 -18.43 -13.22 -1.85
CA THR A 37 -19.37 -12.81 -2.91
C THR A 37 -20.01 -11.44 -2.64
N GLN A 38 -19.64 -10.78 -1.55
CA GLN A 38 -20.12 -9.43 -1.23
C GLN A 38 -19.66 -8.44 -2.30
N GLY A 39 -20.44 -7.37 -2.49
CA GLY A 39 -20.18 -6.35 -3.52
C GLY A 39 -20.70 -6.72 -4.90
N GLY A 40 -21.30 -7.91 -5.06
CA GLY A 40 -21.94 -8.34 -6.30
C GLY A 40 -20.99 -8.58 -7.47
N ALA A 41 -21.55 -8.70 -8.68
CA ALA A 41 -20.80 -9.03 -9.90
C ALA A 41 -19.66 -8.03 -10.21
N LYS A 42 -19.85 -6.74 -9.92
CA LYS A 42 -18.83 -5.71 -10.16
C LYS A 42 -17.57 -5.98 -9.35
N ALA A 43 -17.70 -6.30 -8.06
CA ALA A 43 -16.56 -6.60 -7.19
C ALA A 43 -15.83 -7.87 -7.66
N GLN A 44 -16.57 -8.90 -8.07
CA GLN A 44 -15.99 -10.15 -8.58
C GLN A 44 -15.24 -9.93 -9.91
N LEU A 45 -15.85 -9.24 -10.88
CA LEU A 45 -15.23 -8.95 -12.17
C LEU A 45 -14.01 -8.04 -12.05
N SER A 46 -13.92 -7.22 -10.99
CA SER A 46 -12.78 -6.33 -10.75
C SER A 46 -11.54 -7.02 -10.17
N MET A 47 -11.64 -8.25 -9.68
CA MET A 47 -10.51 -8.95 -9.05
C MET A 47 -9.31 -9.11 -9.99
N LEU A 48 -9.54 -9.55 -11.23
CA LEU A 48 -8.48 -9.73 -12.22
C LEU A 48 -7.88 -8.39 -12.69
N PRO A 49 -8.67 -7.37 -13.08
CA PRO A 49 -8.13 -6.05 -13.35
C PRO A 49 -7.35 -5.42 -12.19
N ASN A 50 -7.83 -5.58 -10.94
CA ASN A 50 -7.12 -5.08 -9.76
C ASN A 50 -5.80 -5.82 -9.55
N LEU A 51 -5.78 -7.14 -9.73
CA LEU A 51 -4.55 -7.93 -9.64
C LEU A 51 -3.55 -7.53 -10.74
N ALA A 52 -4.02 -7.34 -11.98
CA ALA A 52 -3.17 -6.91 -13.08
C ALA A 52 -2.57 -5.52 -12.82
N ARG A 53 -3.37 -4.59 -12.28
CA ARG A 53 -2.98 -3.19 -12.04
C ARG A 53 -2.10 -3.01 -10.81
N TYR A 54 -2.49 -3.58 -9.69
CA TYR A 54 -1.86 -3.34 -8.39
C TYR A 54 -1.00 -4.52 -7.93
N ARG A 55 -0.99 -5.64 -8.66
CA ARG A 55 -0.26 -6.86 -8.31
C ARG A 55 -0.55 -7.31 -6.87
N PHE A 56 0.46 -7.78 -6.14
CA PHE A 56 0.35 -8.20 -4.74
C PHE A 56 0.75 -7.06 -3.81
N THR A 57 -0.01 -5.96 -3.82
CA THR A 57 0.22 -4.79 -2.98
C THR A 57 -0.99 -4.51 -2.09
N THR A 58 -0.77 -3.79 -0.99
CA THR A 58 -1.85 -3.31 -0.10
C THR A 58 -2.87 -2.43 -0.84
N ALA A 59 -2.46 -1.70 -1.90
CA ALA A 59 -3.40 -0.95 -2.74
C ALA A 59 -4.45 -1.86 -3.38
N ARG A 60 -4.08 -3.06 -3.83
CA ARG A 60 -5.04 -4.04 -4.38
C ARG A 60 -6.07 -4.45 -3.33
N GLU A 61 -5.64 -4.74 -2.11
CA GLU A 61 -6.53 -5.13 -1.01
C GLU A 61 -7.51 -3.99 -0.66
N ILE A 62 -7.00 -2.77 -0.60
CA ILE A 62 -7.81 -1.57 -0.35
C ILE A 62 -8.84 -1.36 -1.47
N GLU A 63 -8.45 -1.47 -2.74
CA GLU A 63 -9.38 -1.34 -3.88
C GLU A 63 -10.43 -2.43 -3.87
N GLN A 64 -10.04 -3.68 -3.60
CA GLN A 64 -10.97 -4.79 -3.54
C GLN A 64 -11.94 -4.63 -2.36
N GLY A 65 -11.45 -4.23 -1.18
CA GLY A 65 -12.30 -3.92 -0.03
C GLY A 65 -13.28 -2.78 -0.31
N TYR A 66 -12.80 -1.71 -0.95
CA TYR A 66 -13.65 -0.59 -1.38
C TYR A 66 -14.77 -1.02 -2.35
N LEU A 67 -14.47 -1.88 -3.32
CA LEU A 67 -15.47 -2.36 -4.29
C LEU A 67 -16.45 -3.35 -3.67
N THR A 68 -16.01 -4.09 -2.66
CA THR A 68 -16.82 -5.14 -2.01
C THR A 68 -17.68 -4.59 -0.88
N CYS A 69 -17.10 -3.76 -0.01
CA CYS A 69 -17.78 -3.27 1.21
C CYS A 69 -17.22 -1.89 1.64
N PRO A 70 -17.50 -0.81 0.86
CA PRO A 70 -16.88 0.51 1.05
C PRO A 70 -17.09 1.11 2.45
N GLU A 71 -18.22 0.86 3.07
CA GLU A 71 -18.60 1.45 4.38
C GLU A 71 -18.19 0.55 5.57
N ARG A 72 -17.66 -0.65 5.31
CA ARG A 72 -17.17 -1.51 6.38
C ARG A 72 -15.86 -0.96 6.95
N LEU A 73 -15.66 -1.16 8.26
CA LEU A 73 -14.41 -0.78 8.92
C LEU A 73 -13.24 -1.57 8.33
N ALA A 74 -12.20 -0.84 7.93
CA ALA A 74 -10.95 -1.37 7.38
C ALA A 74 -9.79 -1.26 8.38
N LEU A 75 -9.84 -0.23 9.25
CA LEU A 75 -8.82 0.03 10.25
C LEU A 75 -9.47 0.56 11.54
N ILE A 76 -8.95 0.10 12.67
CA ILE A 76 -9.26 0.61 14.01
C ILE A 76 -7.92 0.84 14.69
N ASP A 77 -7.67 2.05 15.14
CA ASP A 77 -6.46 2.45 15.86
C ASP A 77 -6.79 3.51 16.93
N ASP A 78 -5.78 4.05 17.60
CA ASP A 78 -5.94 5.02 18.69
C ASP A 78 -6.55 6.36 18.21
N ASP A 79 -6.40 6.69 16.92
CA ASP A 79 -7.01 7.86 16.30
C ASP A 79 -8.45 7.61 15.80
N GLY A 80 -9.01 6.44 16.08
CA GLY A 80 -10.39 6.06 15.73
C GLY A 80 -10.46 5.04 14.60
N THR A 81 -11.46 5.18 13.74
CA THR A 81 -11.78 4.17 12.72
C THR A 81 -11.73 4.75 11.31
N LEU A 82 -11.34 3.89 10.34
CA LEU A 82 -11.46 4.20 8.92
C LEU A 82 -12.25 3.09 8.22
N THR A 83 -13.21 3.48 7.37
CA THR A 83 -13.84 2.57 6.41
C THR A 83 -12.91 2.29 5.24
N TYR A 84 -13.20 1.27 4.41
CA TYR A 84 -12.45 1.03 3.16
C TYR A 84 -12.48 2.23 2.22
N ARG A 85 -13.59 2.96 2.17
CA ARG A 85 -13.70 4.21 1.40
C ARG A 85 -12.72 5.26 1.89
N GLN A 86 -12.68 5.49 3.20
CA GLN A 86 -11.80 6.48 3.81
C GLN A 86 -10.34 6.07 3.68
N LEU A 87 -10.01 4.80 3.97
CA LEU A 87 -8.65 4.29 3.83
C LEU A 87 -8.13 4.42 2.39
N ARG A 88 -8.97 4.08 1.39
CA ARG A 88 -8.65 4.29 -0.02
C ARG A 88 -8.37 5.76 -0.34
N THR A 89 -9.24 6.65 0.10
CA THR A 89 -9.10 8.10 -0.12
C THR A 89 -7.80 8.62 0.50
N HIS A 90 -7.49 8.22 1.73
CA HIS A 90 -6.27 8.61 2.43
C HIS A 90 -5.02 8.06 1.73
N ALA A 91 -4.99 6.76 1.38
CA ALA A 91 -3.86 6.16 0.69
C ALA A 91 -3.60 6.81 -0.69
N GLN A 92 -4.65 7.10 -1.45
CA GLN A 92 -4.53 7.84 -2.72
C GLN A 92 -4.11 9.30 -2.51
N GLY A 93 -4.60 9.95 -1.45
CA GLY A 93 -4.19 11.32 -1.07
C GLY A 93 -2.70 11.39 -0.76
N PHE A 94 -2.20 10.46 0.05
CA PHE A 94 -0.78 10.38 0.36
C PHE A 94 0.07 10.00 -0.87
N ALA A 95 -0.42 9.12 -1.73
CA ALA A 95 0.25 8.80 -2.99
C ALA A 95 0.41 10.03 -3.91
N ARG A 96 -0.60 10.92 -3.98
CA ARG A 96 -0.50 12.19 -4.71
C ARG A 96 0.55 13.11 -4.11
N TYR A 97 0.61 13.19 -2.79
CA TYR A 97 1.66 13.96 -2.12
C TYR A 97 3.06 13.41 -2.46
N LEU A 98 3.27 12.11 -2.36
CA LEU A 98 4.53 11.49 -2.75
C LEU A 98 4.93 11.80 -4.19
N ARG A 99 3.97 11.77 -5.12
CA ARG A 99 4.20 12.12 -6.53
C ARG A 99 4.45 13.61 -6.77
N SER A 100 3.95 14.49 -5.88
CA SER A 100 4.21 15.93 -5.97
C SER A 100 5.64 16.33 -5.55
N LEU A 101 6.38 15.42 -4.93
CA LEU A 101 7.79 15.65 -4.58
C LEU A 101 8.73 15.59 -5.81
N ASP A 102 8.21 15.19 -6.97
CA ASP A 102 8.93 15.11 -8.25
C ASP A 102 10.24 14.30 -8.19
N LEU A 103 10.22 13.24 -7.41
CA LEU A 103 11.35 12.32 -7.28
C LEU A 103 11.32 11.29 -8.41
N PRO A 104 12.48 10.98 -9.04
CA PRO A 104 12.55 9.99 -10.13
C PRO A 104 12.16 8.59 -9.66
N GLU A 105 12.52 8.21 -8.45
CA GLU A 105 12.11 7.01 -7.75
C GLU A 105 11.76 7.37 -6.31
N ILE A 106 10.62 6.87 -5.81
CA ILE A 106 10.19 7.12 -4.44
C ILE A 106 10.58 5.90 -3.58
N ARG A 107 11.48 6.12 -2.64
CA ARG A 107 11.94 5.16 -1.64
C ARG A 107 11.52 5.65 -0.26
N LEU A 108 10.38 5.13 0.19
CA LEU A 108 9.68 5.59 1.38
C LEU A 108 10.10 4.79 2.61
N GLY A 109 10.78 5.41 3.56
CA GLY A 109 10.98 4.86 4.90
C GLY A 109 9.75 5.11 5.78
N VAL A 110 9.38 4.15 6.62
CA VAL A 110 8.29 4.29 7.59
C VAL A 110 8.74 3.79 8.94
N MET A 111 8.81 4.68 9.92
CA MET A 111 9.14 4.42 11.33
C MET A 111 7.97 4.89 12.19
N ALA A 112 6.94 4.07 12.27
CA ALA A 112 5.71 4.38 12.99
C ALA A 112 5.21 3.18 13.78
N ARG A 113 4.41 3.43 14.82
CA ARG A 113 3.68 2.38 15.53
C ARG A 113 2.56 1.81 14.66
N ASN A 114 2.05 0.66 15.06
CA ASN A 114 0.93 0.01 14.38
C ASN A 114 -0.29 0.94 14.34
N GLY A 115 -0.84 1.12 13.12
CA GLY A 115 -1.99 1.98 12.90
C GLY A 115 -1.98 2.61 11.51
N ARG A 116 -2.71 3.71 11.37
CA ARG A 116 -2.80 4.45 10.10
C ARG A 116 -1.47 4.97 9.59
N GLY A 117 -0.52 5.26 10.50
CA GLY A 117 0.83 5.69 10.18
C GLY A 117 1.63 4.68 9.35
N ILE A 118 1.30 3.38 9.43
CA ILE A 118 1.87 2.31 8.59
C ILE A 118 0.94 1.98 7.42
N ILE A 119 -0.36 1.80 7.68
CA ILE A 119 -1.30 1.23 6.69
C ILE A 119 -1.55 2.20 5.52
N ILE A 120 -1.63 3.51 5.78
CA ILE A 120 -1.78 4.51 4.71
C ILE A 120 -0.55 4.54 3.78
N PRO A 121 0.70 4.63 4.28
CA PRO A 121 1.91 4.52 3.45
C PRO A 121 2.00 3.20 2.67
N LEU A 122 1.67 2.06 3.28
CA LEU A 122 1.62 0.77 2.60
C LEU A 122 0.63 0.75 1.43
N GLY A 123 -0.55 1.36 1.60
CA GLY A 123 -1.51 1.56 0.52
C GLY A 123 -0.98 2.51 -0.54
N ALA A 124 -0.45 3.67 -0.12
CA ALA A 124 0.07 4.72 -1.02
C ALA A 124 1.20 4.22 -1.90
N LYS A 125 2.08 3.34 -1.40
CA LYS A 125 3.12 2.68 -2.19
C LYS A 125 2.60 2.13 -3.51
N GLY A 126 1.51 1.37 -3.47
CA GLY A 126 0.96 0.72 -4.66
C GLY A 126 0.30 1.70 -5.63
N TYR A 127 -0.23 2.83 -5.15
CA TYR A 127 -0.78 3.89 -5.99
C TYR A 127 0.27 4.82 -6.58
N ALA A 128 1.36 5.06 -5.86
CA ALA A 128 2.43 5.95 -6.29
C ALA A 128 3.51 5.26 -7.13
N GLY A 129 3.59 3.92 -7.10
CA GLY A 129 4.70 3.17 -7.69
C GLY A 129 5.99 3.33 -6.87
N ALA A 130 5.88 3.37 -5.55
CA ALA A 130 7.00 3.56 -4.63
C ALA A 130 7.56 2.23 -4.12
N SER A 131 8.81 2.23 -3.66
CA SER A 131 9.36 1.22 -2.75
C SER A 131 9.12 1.64 -1.31
N ILE A 132 8.90 0.69 -0.39
CA ILE A 132 8.69 0.98 1.01
C ILE A 132 9.62 0.16 1.89
N TYR A 133 10.15 0.79 2.93
CA TYR A 133 11.06 0.24 3.93
C TYR A 133 10.45 0.47 5.30
N LEU A 134 10.04 -0.61 5.96
CA LEU A 134 9.55 -0.53 7.34
C LEU A 134 10.74 -0.52 8.28
N LEU A 135 10.90 0.55 9.01
CA LEU A 135 12.01 0.79 9.91
C LEU A 135 11.63 0.39 11.34
N ASN A 136 12.60 -0.14 12.08
CA ASN A 136 12.35 -0.54 13.46
C ASN A 136 12.25 0.70 14.37
N VAL A 137 11.15 0.83 15.09
CA VAL A 137 10.93 1.91 16.07
C VAL A 137 11.92 1.89 17.25
N GLY A 138 12.64 0.78 17.45
CA GLY A 138 13.71 0.63 18.44
C GLY A 138 15.11 1.02 17.93
N SER A 139 15.25 1.45 16.66
CA SER A 139 16.56 1.81 16.11
C SER A 139 17.17 3.03 16.80
N SER A 140 18.50 3.00 16.97
CA SER A 140 19.27 4.19 17.37
C SER A 140 19.35 5.20 16.21
N PRO A 141 19.71 6.47 16.48
CA PRO A 141 19.94 7.46 15.43
C PRO A 141 20.93 6.99 14.36
N GLU A 142 22.03 6.36 14.76
CA GLU A 142 23.06 5.86 13.84
C GLU A 142 22.55 4.70 12.97
N GLN A 143 21.78 3.78 13.57
CA GLN A 143 21.14 2.69 12.84
C GLN A 143 20.12 3.20 11.83
N LEU A 144 19.35 4.23 12.21
CA LEU A 144 18.38 4.86 11.32
C LEU A 144 19.06 5.56 10.15
N ALA A 145 20.09 6.37 10.43
CA ALA A 145 20.88 7.04 9.40
C ALA A 145 21.51 6.04 8.42
N GLY A 146 22.15 4.97 8.94
CA GLY A 146 22.72 3.90 8.12
C GLY A 146 21.67 3.22 7.24
N CYS A 147 20.48 2.95 7.78
CA CYS A 147 19.39 2.33 7.02
C CYS A 147 18.86 3.25 5.91
N ILE A 148 18.78 4.55 6.16
CA ILE A 148 18.39 5.57 5.16
C ILE A 148 19.40 5.60 4.02
N GLU A 149 20.69 5.66 4.32
CA GLU A 149 21.76 5.72 3.35
C GLU A 149 21.86 4.41 2.52
N GLU A 150 21.96 3.26 3.17
CA GLU A 150 22.13 1.96 2.52
C GLU A 150 20.98 1.63 1.56
N ASN A 151 19.76 2.01 1.89
CA ASN A 151 18.58 1.75 1.06
C ASN A 151 18.22 2.91 0.13
N GLY A 152 18.93 4.02 0.20
CA GLY A 152 18.67 5.23 -0.58
C GLY A 152 17.27 5.78 -0.33
N ILE A 153 16.79 5.71 0.93
CA ILE A 153 15.50 6.26 1.33
C ILE A 153 15.53 7.76 1.09
N ASN A 154 14.51 8.28 0.42
CA ASN A 154 14.44 9.69 0.02
C ASN A 154 13.18 10.41 0.47
N VAL A 155 12.30 9.72 1.21
CA VAL A 155 11.16 10.27 1.95
C VAL A 155 11.00 9.46 3.22
N LEU A 156 10.72 10.10 4.36
CA LEU A 156 10.52 9.44 5.64
C LEU A 156 9.14 9.78 6.23
N VAL A 157 8.43 8.77 6.69
CA VAL A 157 7.25 8.91 7.55
C VAL A 157 7.63 8.43 8.93
N VAL A 158 7.40 9.24 9.94
CA VAL A 158 7.82 8.95 11.33
C VAL A 158 6.76 9.42 12.32
N ASP A 159 6.54 8.69 13.41
CA ASP A 159 5.75 9.20 14.53
C ASP A 159 6.53 10.28 15.27
N ASP A 160 5.83 11.31 15.73
CA ASP A 160 6.41 12.48 16.39
C ASP A 160 7.29 12.11 17.60
N GLU A 161 6.94 11.04 18.32
CA GLU A 161 7.72 10.52 19.46
C GLU A 161 9.14 10.04 19.09
N PHE A 162 9.42 9.80 17.80
CA PHE A 162 10.72 9.32 17.32
C PHE A 162 11.52 10.38 16.57
N ILE A 163 10.98 11.62 16.44
CA ILE A 163 11.59 12.66 15.61
C ILE A 163 12.99 13.05 16.08
N ASP A 164 13.26 13.01 17.39
CA ASP A 164 14.56 13.32 17.96
C ASP A 164 15.69 12.36 17.51
N ARG A 165 15.33 11.23 16.90
CA ARG A 165 16.29 10.26 16.36
C ARG A 165 16.58 10.47 14.88
N VAL A 166 15.86 11.39 14.25
CA VAL A 166 15.93 11.65 12.81
C VAL A 166 16.86 12.81 12.55
N ASP A 167 18.03 12.50 11.98
CA ASP A 167 18.99 13.48 11.47
C ASP A 167 19.15 13.24 9.98
N THR A 168 18.44 14.03 9.16
CA THR A 168 18.41 13.85 7.70
C THR A 168 17.87 15.08 6.99
N ASP A 169 18.36 15.33 5.77
CA ASP A 169 17.92 16.41 4.89
C ASP A 169 16.76 16.00 3.95
N ILE A 170 16.34 14.72 3.99
CA ILE A 170 15.23 14.26 3.14
C ILE A 170 13.88 14.75 3.70
N PRO A 171 12.82 14.84 2.86
CA PRO A 171 11.48 15.16 3.33
C PRO A 171 10.99 14.20 4.42
N VAL A 172 10.58 14.75 5.57
CA VAL A 172 10.03 14.02 6.71
C VAL A 172 8.56 14.39 6.90
N ILE A 173 7.71 13.40 7.11
CA ILE A 173 6.28 13.52 7.35
C ILE A 173 5.95 12.89 8.70
N ILE A 174 5.24 13.62 9.56
CA ILE A 174 4.78 13.10 10.84
C ILE A 174 3.56 12.21 10.62
N ALA A 175 3.66 10.94 11.03
CA ALA A 175 2.59 9.95 10.91
C ALA A 175 1.52 10.12 12.00
N HIS A 176 1.95 10.12 13.27
CA HIS A 176 1.11 10.43 14.42
C HIS A 176 1.63 11.71 15.08
N ASP A 177 0.76 12.71 15.18
CA ASP A 177 1.09 14.07 15.62
C ASP A 177 0.70 14.26 17.08
N THR A 178 1.69 14.47 17.94
CA THR A 178 1.47 14.84 19.35
C THR A 178 1.43 16.35 19.55
N GLY A 179 1.64 17.13 18.49
CA GLY A 179 1.66 18.60 18.51
C GLY A 179 3.04 19.21 18.75
N ALA A 180 4.10 18.41 18.84
CA ALA A 180 5.45 18.88 19.13
C ALA A 180 6.20 19.34 17.87
N SER A 181 5.79 18.91 16.67
CA SER A 181 6.52 19.17 15.42
C SER A 181 5.74 20.08 14.47
N GLU A 182 6.45 20.99 13.79
CA GLU A 182 5.94 21.83 12.68
C GLU A 182 6.07 21.18 11.30
N LEU A 183 6.62 19.96 11.22
CA LEU A 183 6.79 19.22 9.97
C LEU A 183 5.43 18.86 9.32
N PRO A 184 5.41 18.59 8.01
CA PRO A 184 4.20 18.12 7.33
C PRO A 184 3.57 16.91 8.03
N LYS A 185 2.24 16.91 8.17
CA LYS A 185 1.50 15.89 8.93
C LYS A 185 0.67 15.03 8.00
N LEU A 186 0.75 13.72 8.15
CA LEU A 186 0.05 12.75 7.31
C LEU A 186 -1.45 13.03 7.28
N ASP A 187 -2.08 13.31 8.42
CA ASP A 187 -3.50 13.59 8.55
C ASP A 187 -3.96 14.83 7.76
N LYS A 188 -3.11 15.86 7.68
CA LYS A 188 -3.37 17.09 6.92
C LYS A 188 -3.21 16.85 5.41
N ILE A 189 -2.14 16.11 5.05
CA ILE A 189 -1.84 15.76 3.66
C ILE A 189 -2.99 14.95 3.05
N VAL A 190 -3.49 13.91 3.75
CA VAL A 190 -4.54 13.04 3.21
C VAL A 190 -5.91 13.73 3.11
N LYS A 191 -6.16 14.76 3.94
CA LYS A 191 -7.39 15.57 3.89
C LYS A 191 -7.36 16.62 2.77
N ASN A 192 -6.16 17.13 2.43
CA ASN A 192 -5.95 18.16 1.43
C ASN A 192 -4.81 17.77 0.48
N PRO A 193 -4.96 16.68 -0.28
CA PRO A 193 -3.89 16.19 -1.14
C PRO A 193 -3.64 17.13 -2.33
N PRO A 194 -2.40 17.21 -2.84
CA PRO A 194 -2.09 17.93 -4.06
C PRO A 194 -2.87 17.39 -5.27
N ALA A 195 -3.16 18.28 -6.23
CA ALA A 195 -3.85 17.94 -7.48
C ALA A 195 -2.89 17.30 -8.49
N VAL A 196 -2.32 16.15 -8.15
CA VAL A 196 -1.41 15.38 -9.00
C VAL A 196 -2.10 14.09 -9.44
N GLU A 197 -1.98 13.75 -10.72
CA GLU A 197 -2.51 12.48 -11.22
C GLU A 197 -1.67 11.29 -10.75
N LEU A 198 -2.35 10.22 -10.37
CA LEU A 198 -1.68 8.97 -10.03
C LEU A 198 -1.36 8.17 -11.29
N PRO A 199 -0.20 7.50 -11.36
CA PRO A 199 0.19 6.72 -12.52
C PRO A 199 -0.82 5.60 -12.79
N ARG A 200 -0.99 5.29 -14.08
CA ARG A 200 -1.77 4.13 -14.56
C ARG A 200 -0.77 3.02 -14.88
N PHE A 201 -0.70 2.02 -14.02
CA PHE A 201 0.13 0.84 -14.24
C PHE A 201 -0.61 -0.20 -15.06
#